data_8839770ff275a37a0ac8456c496b4e08
#
_entry.id   8839770ff275a37a0ac8456c496b4e08
#
_cell.length_a   1.000
_cell.length_b   1.000
_cell.length_c   1.000
_cell.angle_alpha   90.00
_cell.angle_beta   90.00
_cell.angle_gamma   90.00
#
_symmetry.space_group_name_H-M   'P 1'
#
loop_
_entity.id
_entity.type
_entity.pdbx_description
1 polymer ?
#
loop_
_entity_poly.entity_id
_entity_poly.type
_entity_poly.pdbx_seq_one_letter_code
_entity_poly.pdbx_strand_id
1 'polypeptide(L)'
;NGKPLGAIKDYEKELKELKSKTELTAEEQARLEEIPAKIEEEKKKIFKPIFGCECYCARNGRHSKLASQNDRSGWHLIVLAKNLNGYKNLIKMVSLSWTEGFYGRPRIDKELLEKYHEDLIICSACIGGEIPQHILNGRMDKAEESVLWFKNLFGEDYYLEIQRHETHDPNAAQDVYP
;
A
#
# COMPACT_ATOMS: atom_id res chain seq x y z
N ASN A 1 8.03 9.60 -20.85
CA ASN A 1 7.78 10.35 -19.60
C ASN A 1 8.86 11.42 -19.26
N GLY A 2 9.88 11.61 -20.09
CA GLY A 2 10.92 12.61 -19.82
C GLY A 2 10.47 14.07 -20.04
N LYS A 3 9.52 14.32 -20.94
CA LYS A 3 9.07 15.68 -21.27
C LYS A 3 8.38 16.43 -20.11
N PRO A 4 7.38 15.85 -19.40
CA PRO A 4 6.78 16.53 -18.25
C PRO A 4 7.77 16.78 -17.11
N LEU A 5 8.66 15.85 -16.80
CA LEU A 5 9.69 16.01 -15.77
C LEU A 5 10.70 17.11 -16.13
N GLY A 6 11.06 17.24 -17.43
CA GLY A 6 11.88 18.35 -17.93
C GLY A 6 11.20 19.70 -17.72
N ALA A 7 9.95 19.82 -18.14
CA ALA A 7 9.16 21.05 -17.99
C ALA A 7 9.01 21.47 -16.52
N ILE A 8 8.76 20.52 -15.61
CA ILE A 8 8.68 20.81 -14.17
C ILE A 8 10.01 21.38 -13.65
N LYS A 9 11.15 20.78 -14.00
CA LYS A 9 12.46 21.26 -13.58
C LYS A 9 12.75 22.69 -14.09
N ASP A 10 12.34 22.98 -15.34
CA ASP A 10 12.51 24.30 -15.91
C ASP A 10 11.65 25.34 -15.18
N TYR A 11 10.38 25.00 -14.86
CA TYR A 11 9.51 25.84 -14.06
C TYR A 11 10.01 26.05 -12.62
N GLU A 12 10.51 24.99 -11.97
CA GLU A 12 11.10 25.09 -10.63
C GLU A 12 12.34 25.99 -10.59
N LYS A 13 13.17 25.91 -11.64
CA LYS A 13 14.33 26.80 -11.80
C LYS A 13 13.89 28.24 -11.99
N GLU A 14 12.97 28.50 -12.93
CA GLU A 14 12.40 29.84 -13.17
C GLU A 14 11.77 30.41 -11.89
N LEU A 15 10.99 29.61 -11.16
CA LEU A 15 10.38 30.01 -9.90
C LEU A 15 11.42 30.43 -8.86
N LYS A 16 12.51 29.69 -8.77
CA LYS A 16 13.61 30.01 -7.87
C LYS A 16 14.34 31.29 -8.25
N GLU A 17 14.57 31.50 -9.55
CA GLU A 17 15.18 32.72 -10.07
C GLU A 17 14.30 33.95 -9.80
N LEU A 18 12.99 33.86 -10.06
CA LEU A 18 12.06 34.95 -9.79
C LEU A 18 11.99 35.29 -8.29
N LYS A 19 11.94 34.29 -7.43
CA LYS A 19 11.91 34.45 -5.96
C LYS A 19 13.18 35.06 -5.39
N SER A 20 14.30 34.98 -6.10
CA SER A 20 15.59 35.55 -5.64
C SER A 20 15.77 37.02 -5.99
N LYS A 21 14.88 37.60 -6.83
CA LYS A 21 14.94 39.02 -7.22
C LYS A 21 14.39 39.92 -6.12
N THR A 22 15.05 41.05 -5.90
CA THR A 22 14.63 42.07 -4.93
C THR A 22 13.48 42.91 -5.44
N GLU A 23 13.39 43.12 -6.77
CA GLU A 23 12.29 43.82 -7.43
C GLU A 23 11.86 43.02 -8.66
N LEU A 24 10.53 42.92 -8.86
CA LEU A 24 9.92 42.21 -9.96
C LEU A 24 9.14 43.18 -10.81
N THR A 25 9.21 43.02 -12.13
CA THR A 25 8.31 43.74 -13.06
C THR A 25 6.86 43.16 -12.93
N ALA A 26 5.88 43.86 -13.43
CA ALA A 26 4.48 43.39 -13.42
C ALA A 26 4.33 42.04 -14.17
N GLU A 27 5.09 41.85 -15.26
CA GLU A 27 5.10 40.58 -16.01
C GLU A 27 5.73 39.43 -15.20
N GLU A 28 6.81 39.70 -14.51
CA GLU A 28 7.49 38.73 -13.65
C GLU A 28 6.64 38.35 -12.44
N GLN A 29 5.89 39.31 -11.88
CA GLN A 29 4.95 39.04 -10.81
C GLN A 29 3.83 38.10 -11.26
N ALA A 30 3.21 38.39 -12.41
CA ALA A 30 2.19 37.54 -13.01
C ALA A 30 2.74 36.12 -13.29
N ARG A 31 3.98 36.04 -13.78
CA ARG A 31 4.65 34.77 -14.05
C ARG A 31 4.91 33.99 -12.79
N LEU A 32 5.32 34.63 -11.71
CA LEU A 32 5.53 34.03 -10.41
C LEU A 32 4.26 33.37 -9.85
N GLU A 33 3.10 33.99 -10.09
CA GLU A 33 1.79 33.48 -9.68
C GLU A 33 1.31 32.30 -10.56
N GLU A 34 1.64 32.32 -11.86
CA GLU A 34 1.22 31.30 -12.83
C GLU A 34 1.99 29.97 -12.72
N ILE A 35 3.30 30.03 -12.45
CA ILE A 35 4.20 28.86 -12.46
C ILE A 35 3.72 27.72 -11.57
N PRO A 36 3.24 27.91 -10.32
CA PRO A 36 2.76 26.83 -9.49
C PRO A 36 1.62 26.02 -10.13
N ALA A 37 0.68 26.70 -10.81
CA ALA A 37 -0.42 26.03 -11.51
C ALA A 37 0.10 25.20 -12.70
N LYS A 38 1.08 25.73 -13.44
CA LYS A 38 1.72 24.98 -14.54
C LYS A 38 2.49 23.76 -14.05
N ILE A 39 3.18 23.85 -12.94
CA ILE A 39 3.84 22.70 -12.32
C ILE A 39 2.82 21.62 -11.97
N GLU A 40 1.70 21.98 -11.35
CA GLU A 40 0.65 21.00 -11.01
C GLU A 40 -0.01 20.39 -12.25
N GLU A 41 -0.18 21.15 -13.34
CA GLU A 41 -0.66 20.62 -14.60
C GLU A 41 0.32 19.60 -15.21
N GLU A 42 1.62 19.90 -15.22
CA GLU A 42 2.63 18.97 -15.72
C GLU A 42 2.76 17.71 -14.82
N LYS A 43 2.62 17.85 -13.48
CA LYS A 43 2.59 16.71 -12.56
C LYS A 43 1.46 15.73 -12.88
N LYS A 44 0.28 16.21 -13.29
CA LYS A 44 -0.84 15.34 -13.68
C LYS A 44 -0.55 14.47 -14.91
N LYS A 45 0.39 14.90 -15.76
CA LYS A 45 0.82 14.15 -16.97
C LYS A 45 1.86 13.06 -16.67
N ILE A 46 2.42 13.03 -15.44
CA ILE A 46 3.42 12.04 -15.05
C ILE A 46 2.72 10.73 -14.68
N PHE A 47 3.16 9.64 -15.31
CA PHE A 47 2.79 8.30 -14.85
C PHE A 47 3.39 8.06 -13.46
N LYS A 48 2.52 7.82 -12.47
CA LYS A 48 2.91 7.53 -11.10
C LYS A 48 2.76 6.02 -10.85
N PRO A 49 3.85 5.24 -10.84
CA PRO A 49 3.78 3.84 -10.44
C PRO A 49 3.49 3.73 -8.94
N ILE A 50 2.67 2.75 -8.58
CA ILE A 50 2.42 2.36 -7.19
C ILE A 50 3.13 1.03 -6.99
N PHE A 51 4.07 0.98 -6.04
CA PHE A 51 4.81 -0.23 -5.68
C PHE A 51 4.13 -0.93 -4.52
N GLY A 52 3.85 -2.21 -4.69
CA GLY A 52 3.22 -3.02 -3.67
C GLY A 52 3.52 -4.50 -3.85
N CYS A 53 3.05 -5.27 -2.89
CA CYS A 53 3.16 -6.72 -2.88
C CYS A 53 1.92 -7.32 -2.23
N GLU A 54 1.35 -8.36 -2.84
CA GLU A 54 0.47 -9.27 -2.14
C GLU A 54 1.33 -10.20 -1.30
N CYS A 55 1.27 -10.03 0.00
CA CYS A 55 2.04 -10.80 0.98
C CYS A 55 1.20 -11.94 1.57
N TYR A 56 1.88 -12.99 1.99
CA TYR A 56 1.31 -14.03 2.84
C TYR A 56 1.69 -13.73 4.30
N CYS A 57 0.70 -13.40 5.13
CA CYS A 57 0.91 -13.14 6.56
C CYS A 57 0.74 -14.44 7.35
N ALA A 58 1.81 -14.91 7.97
CA ALA A 58 1.82 -16.18 8.72
C ALA A 58 0.86 -16.12 9.93
N ARG A 59 0.06 -17.17 10.10
CA ARG A 59 -0.96 -17.26 11.16
C ARG A 59 -0.36 -17.38 12.57
N ASN A 60 0.77 -18.07 12.67
CA ASN A 60 1.44 -18.42 13.92
C ASN A 60 2.88 -17.88 13.97
N GLY A 61 3.13 -16.75 13.28
CA GLY A 61 4.47 -16.19 13.10
C GLY A 61 5.26 -16.86 11.98
N ARG A 62 6.17 -16.10 11.36
CA ARG A 62 6.93 -16.53 10.18
C ARG A 62 7.87 -17.71 10.40
N HIS A 63 8.30 -17.91 11.64
CA HIS A 63 9.20 -19.01 12.01
C HIS A 63 8.47 -20.35 12.23
N SER A 64 7.15 -20.34 12.43
CA SER A 64 6.36 -21.55 12.59
C SER A 64 6.27 -22.34 11.29
N LYS A 65 6.47 -23.65 11.35
CA LYS A 65 6.46 -24.57 10.19
C LYS A 65 5.63 -25.82 10.46
N LEU A 66 4.55 -25.67 11.22
CA LEU A 66 3.69 -26.76 11.63
C LEU A 66 2.60 -27.03 10.59
N ALA A 67 2.71 -28.13 9.85
CA ALA A 67 1.72 -28.52 8.83
C ALA A 67 0.32 -28.71 9.42
N SER A 68 0.22 -29.18 10.67
CA SER A 68 -1.04 -29.35 11.41
C SER A 68 -1.78 -28.03 11.70
N GLN A 69 -1.07 -26.90 11.68
CA GLN A 69 -1.62 -25.55 11.89
C GLN A 69 -1.78 -24.78 10.60
N ASN A 70 -1.73 -25.44 9.45
CA ASN A 70 -1.84 -24.83 8.13
C ASN A 70 -0.82 -23.70 7.89
N ASP A 71 0.41 -23.87 8.41
CA ASP A 71 1.46 -22.84 8.31
C ASP A 71 2.07 -22.69 6.92
N ARG A 72 1.76 -23.61 5.97
CA ARG A 72 2.30 -23.54 4.59
C ARG A 72 1.80 -22.33 3.78
N SER A 73 0.67 -21.77 4.18
CA SER A 73 0.13 -20.55 3.60
C SER A 73 -0.09 -19.51 4.71
N GLY A 74 -0.12 -18.24 4.35
CA GLY A 74 -0.54 -17.19 5.26
C GLY A 74 -1.89 -16.63 4.84
N TRP A 75 -2.38 -15.65 5.58
CA TRP A 75 -3.45 -14.79 5.15
C TRP A 75 -2.93 -13.87 4.04
N HIS A 76 -3.74 -13.65 3.00
CA HIS A 76 -3.42 -12.67 1.98
C HIS A 76 -3.49 -11.27 2.57
N LEU A 77 -2.54 -10.42 2.22
CA LEU A 77 -2.45 -9.03 2.66
C LEU A 77 -1.84 -8.19 1.57
N ILE A 78 -2.48 -7.10 1.19
CA ILE A 78 -1.93 -6.14 0.23
C ILE A 78 -1.14 -5.10 1.00
N VAL A 79 0.12 -4.91 0.60
CA VAL A 79 1.03 -3.92 1.17
C VAL A 79 1.51 -2.99 0.08
N LEU A 80 1.21 -1.71 0.16
CA LEU A 80 1.60 -0.69 -0.80
C LEU A 80 2.55 0.32 -0.16
N ALA A 81 3.53 0.78 -0.91
CA ALA A 81 4.47 1.80 -0.46
C ALA A 81 3.96 3.21 -0.79
N LYS A 82 3.88 4.09 0.21
CA LYS A 82 3.49 5.50 0.05
C LYS A 82 4.59 6.33 -0.61
N ASN A 83 5.83 6.01 -0.28
CA ASN A 83 7.03 6.75 -0.72
C ASN A 83 8.26 5.85 -0.71
N LEU A 84 9.45 6.44 -0.90
CA LEU A 84 10.72 5.70 -0.94
C LEU A 84 11.04 4.99 0.39
N ASN A 85 10.68 5.58 1.55
CA ASN A 85 10.88 4.93 2.85
C ASN A 85 9.99 3.69 2.97
N GLY A 86 8.70 3.81 2.69
CA GLY A 86 7.79 2.67 2.64
C GLY A 86 8.24 1.58 1.65
N TYR A 87 8.79 1.97 0.49
CA TYR A 87 9.37 1.01 -0.45
C TYR A 87 10.56 0.24 0.13
N LYS A 88 11.46 0.91 0.86
CA LYS A 88 12.56 0.24 1.57
C LYS A 88 12.06 -0.70 2.65
N ASN A 89 11.03 -0.31 3.41
CA ASN A 89 10.39 -1.15 4.42
C ASN A 89 9.74 -2.38 3.77
N LEU A 90 9.03 -2.21 2.66
CA LEU A 90 8.45 -3.31 1.90
C LEU A 90 9.53 -4.29 1.40
N ILE A 91 10.62 -3.80 0.79
CA ILE A 91 11.75 -4.64 0.36
C ILE A 91 12.30 -5.43 1.54
N LYS A 92 12.48 -4.79 2.70
CA LYS A 92 13.01 -5.44 3.89
C LYS A 92 12.11 -6.57 4.36
N MET A 93 10.79 -6.34 4.46
CA MET A 93 9.83 -7.38 4.83
C MET A 93 9.79 -8.53 3.84
N VAL A 94 9.77 -8.22 2.53
CA VAL A 94 9.79 -9.26 1.48
C VAL A 94 11.07 -10.07 1.55
N SER A 95 12.23 -9.44 1.76
CA SER A 95 13.50 -10.16 1.91
C SER A 95 13.48 -11.11 3.12
N LEU A 96 12.99 -10.64 4.27
CA LEU A 96 12.86 -11.47 5.48
C LEU A 96 11.83 -12.59 5.31
N SER A 97 10.77 -12.38 4.54
CA SER A 97 9.80 -13.44 4.23
C SER A 97 10.44 -14.62 3.49
N TRP A 98 11.45 -14.36 2.65
CA TRP A 98 12.19 -15.39 1.94
C TRP A 98 13.26 -16.06 2.82
N THR A 99 14.01 -15.28 3.60
CA THR A 99 15.15 -15.81 4.38
C THR A 99 14.73 -16.47 5.69
N GLU A 100 13.68 -15.97 6.34
CA GLU A 100 13.22 -16.46 7.65
C GLU A 100 11.84 -17.12 7.56
N GLY A 101 10.95 -16.56 6.74
CA GLY A 101 9.53 -16.93 6.71
C GLY A 101 9.16 -17.98 5.69
N PHE A 102 10.09 -18.51 4.90
CA PHE A 102 9.75 -19.45 3.84
C PHE A 102 9.32 -20.82 4.40
N TYR A 103 8.07 -21.18 4.09
CA TYR A 103 7.53 -22.52 4.30
C TYR A 103 6.43 -22.80 3.27
N GLY A 104 6.82 -23.39 2.13
CA GLY A 104 5.96 -23.50 0.94
C GLY A 104 5.76 -22.18 0.20
N ARG A 105 5.66 -21.09 0.92
CA ARG A 105 5.58 -19.68 0.41
C ARG A 105 6.40 -18.76 1.30
N PRO A 106 6.89 -17.62 0.76
CA PRO A 106 7.50 -16.60 1.59
C PRO A 106 6.41 -15.90 2.43
N ARG A 107 6.59 -15.82 3.75
CA ARG A 107 5.58 -15.30 4.65
C ARG A 107 6.16 -14.19 5.53
N ILE A 108 5.47 -13.08 5.58
CA ILE A 108 5.65 -12.06 6.62
C ILE A 108 4.81 -12.45 7.84
N ASP A 109 4.87 -11.67 8.90
CA ASP A 109 4.01 -11.80 10.08
C ASP A 109 3.74 -10.44 10.73
N LYS A 110 2.93 -10.44 11.79
CA LYS A 110 2.58 -9.22 12.53
C LYS A 110 3.81 -8.55 13.18
N GLU A 111 4.82 -9.31 13.59
CA GLU A 111 6.07 -8.77 14.13
C GLU A 111 6.83 -7.94 13.09
N LEU A 112 6.92 -8.41 11.84
CA LEU A 112 7.53 -7.63 10.76
C LEU A 112 6.70 -6.41 10.40
N LEU A 113 5.37 -6.51 10.42
CA LEU A 113 4.48 -5.38 10.19
C LEU A 113 4.67 -4.31 11.27
N GLU A 114 4.72 -4.68 12.55
CA GLU A 114 4.99 -3.74 13.66
C GLU A 114 6.35 -3.05 13.51
N LYS A 115 7.36 -3.79 13.06
CA LYS A 115 8.72 -3.26 12.92
C LYS A 115 8.91 -2.33 11.72
N TYR A 116 8.19 -2.57 10.62
CA TYR A 116 8.39 -1.89 9.34
C TYR A 116 7.12 -1.22 8.80
N HIS A 117 6.17 -0.86 9.68
CA HIS A 117 4.86 -0.32 9.31
C HIS A 117 4.90 1.08 8.67
N GLU A 118 5.96 1.86 8.92
CA GLU A 118 6.03 3.25 8.50
C GLU A 118 5.93 3.40 6.98
N ASP A 119 5.15 4.39 6.54
CA ASP A 119 4.95 4.75 5.13
C ASP A 119 4.40 3.61 4.24
N LEU A 120 3.63 2.70 4.84
CA LEU A 120 2.90 1.65 4.15
C LEU A 120 1.40 1.87 4.21
N ILE A 121 0.72 1.48 3.14
CA ILE A 121 -0.74 1.33 3.09
C ILE A 121 -1.04 -0.16 3.08
N ILE A 122 -2.01 -0.56 3.90
CA ILE A 122 -2.44 -1.94 4.03
C ILE A 122 -3.89 -2.09 3.58
N CYS A 123 -4.17 -3.11 2.74
CA CYS A 123 -5.54 -3.49 2.41
C CYS A 123 -5.79 -4.95 2.82
N SER A 124 -7.02 -5.24 3.22
CA SER A 124 -7.41 -6.56 3.77
C SER A 124 -7.39 -7.70 2.74
N ALA A 125 -7.08 -7.39 1.50
CA ALA A 125 -6.98 -8.30 0.37
C ALA A 125 -8.31 -9.00 0.01
N CYS A 126 -8.22 -10.17 -0.62
CA CYS A 126 -9.32 -10.96 -1.12
C CYS A 126 -9.92 -11.87 -0.02
N ILE A 127 -10.78 -12.80 -0.43
CA ILE A 127 -11.37 -13.83 0.43
C ILE A 127 -10.33 -14.68 1.20
N GLY A 128 -9.07 -14.74 0.72
CA GLY A 128 -7.94 -15.39 1.41
C GLY A 128 -7.32 -14.55 2.55
N GLY A 129 -7.81 -13.34 2.79
CA GLY A 129 -7.35 -12.47 3.88
C GLY A 129 -7.80 -12.94 5.27
N GLU A 130 -7.16 -12.40 6.32
CA GLU A 130 -7.43 -12.78 7.72
C GLU A 130 -8.89 -12.49 8.10
N ILE A 131 -9.36 -11.29 7.80
CA ILE A 131 -10.70 -10.83 8.20
C ILE A 131 -11.80 -11.64 7.50
N PRO A 132 -11.85 -11.73 6.15
CA PRO A 132 -12.90 -12.50 5.48
C PRO A 132 -12.88 -13.98 5.88
N GLN A 133 -11.70 -14.56 6.12
CA GLN A 133 -11.61 -15.93 6.61
C GLN A 133 -12.16 -16.11 8.02
N HIS A 134 -12.02 -15.13 8.90
CA HIS A 134 -12.67 -15.16 10.20
C HIS A 134 -14.20 -15.07 10.08
N ILE A 135 -14.69 -14.18 9.21
CA ILE A 135 -16.14 -14.03 8.94
C ILE A 135 -16.73 -15.35 8.40
N LEU A 136 -16.11 -15.92 7.35
CA LEU A 136 -16.56 -17.18 6.75
C LEU A 136 -16.60 -18.36 7.74
N ASN A 137 -15.74 -18.34 8.75
CA ASN A 137 -15.73 -19.35 9.80
C ASN A 137 -16.61 -18.98 11.02
N GLY A 138 -17.49 -17.97 10.90
CA GLY A 138 -18.39 -17.54 11.97
C GLY A 138 -17.71 -16.89 13.17
N ARG A 139 -16.45 -16.44 13.03
CA ARG A 139 -15.64 -15.86 14.11
C ARG A 139 -15.59 -14.33 13.98
N MET A 140 -16.72 -13.68 14.16
CA MET A 140 -16.84 -12.23 14.05
C MET A 140 -15.99 -11.49 15.09
N ASP A 141 -15.87 -12.02 16.30
CA ASP A 141 -14.98 -11.51 17.35
C ASP A 141 -13.53 -11.43 16.89
N LYS A 142 -13.05 -12.47 16.21
CA LYS A 142 -11.69 -12.50 15.66
C LYS A 142 -11.52 -11.58 14.45
N ALA A 143 -12.54 -11.44 13.64
CA ALA A 143 -12.53 -10.49 12.54
C ALA A 143 -12.39 -9.05 13.06
N GLU A 144 -13.19 -8.68 14.07
CA GLU A 144 -13.13 -7.37 14.72
C GLU A 144 -11.77 -7.12 15.40
N GLU A 145 -11.25 -8.10 16.15
CA GLU A 145 -9.92 -8.04 16.77
C GLU A 145 -8.83 -7.74 15.72
N SER A 146 -8.88 -8.43 14.58
CA SER A 146 -7.92 -8.23 13.49
C SER A 146 -8.05 -6.83 12.87
N VAL A 147 -9.28 -6.37 12.59
CA VAL A 147 -9.52 -5.01 12.07
C VAL A 147 -8.95 -3.96 13.02
N LEU A 148 -9.23 -4.08 14.30
CA LEU A 148 -8.76 -3.13 15.32
C LEU A 148 -7.22 -3.14 15.42
N TRP A 149 -6.60 -4.32 15.34
CA TRP A 149 -5.15 -4.43 15.35
C TRP A 149 -4.51 -3.67 14.18
N PHE A 150 -4.99 -3.90 12.95
CA PHE A 150 -4.50 -3.20 11.76
C PHE A 150 -4.80 -1.70 11.83
N LYS A 151 -6.01 -1.31 12.25
CA LYS A 151 -6.39 0.11 12.38
C LYS A 151 -5.53 0.84 13.41
N ASN A 152 -5.21 0.20 14.53
CA ASN A 152 -4.36 0.78 15.55
C ASN A 152 -2.90 0.98 15.06
N LEU A 153 -2.38 0.05 14.25
CA LEU A 153 -1.00 0.13 13.76
C LEU A 153 -0.85 1.09 12.58
N PHE A 154 -1.80 1.09 11.63
CA PHE A 154 -1.69 1.84 10.37
C PHE A 154 -2.59 3.08 10.29
N GLY A 155 -3.50 3.26 11.22
CA GLY A 155 -4.37 4.43 11.27
C GLY A 155 -5.20 4.59 9.98
N GLU A 156 -5.09 5.74 9.35
CA GLU A 156 -5.79 6.07 8.10
C GLU A 156 -5.23 5.35 6.86
N ASP A 157 -4.10 4.69 6.99
CA ASP A 157 -3.47 3.91 5.92
C ASP A 157 -3.91 2.43 5.90
N TYR A 158 -4.93 2.07 6.68
CA TYR A 158 -5.56 0.75 6.64
C TYR A 158 -6.93 0.79 5.94
N TYR A 159 -7.13 -0.11 4.98
CA TYR A 159 -8.35 -0.21 4.18
C TYR A 159 -8.92 -1.62 4.20
N LEU A 160 -10.23 -1.71 4.41
CA LEU A 160 -11.00 -2.92 4.13
C LEU A 160 -11.31 -2.95 2.64
N GLU A 161 -10.93 -4.05 1.99
CA GLU A 161 -11.12 -4.25 0.56
C GLU A 161 -12.36 -5.11 0.30
N ILE A 162 -13.20 -4.66 -0.62
CA ILE A 162 -14.37 -5.39 -1.08
C ILE A 162 -14.17 -5.70 -2.56
N GLN A 163 -14.12 -6.98 -2.90
CA GLN A 163 -13.98 -7.45 -4.27
C GLN A 163 -15.31 -8.03 -4.74
N ARG A 164 -15.94 -7.39 -5.72
CA ARG A 164 -17.16 -7.89 -6.34
C ARG A 164 -16.80 -8.80 -7.51
N HIS A 165 -17.28 -10.03 -7.47
CA HIS A 165 -17.16 -11.00 -8.56
C HIS A 165 -18.56 -11.37 -9.06
N GLU A 166 -18.77 -11.27 -10.37
CA GLU A 166 -19.95 -11.89 -10.98
C GLU A 166 -19.69 -13.38 -11.10
N THR A 167 -20.54 -14.20 -10.47
CA THR A 167 -20.48 -15.63 -10.66
C THR A 167 -21.61 -16.04 -11.62
N HIS A 168 -21.26 -16.75 -12.67
CA HIS A 168 -22.23 -17.37 -13.58
C HIS A 168 -22.58 -18.81 -13.15
N ASP A 169 -22.00 -19.28 -12.04
CA ASP A 169 -22.33 -20.59 -11.48
C ASP A 169 -23.61 -20.47 -10.63
N PRO A 170 -24.72 -21.10 -11.05
CA PRO A 170 -25.97 -21.08 -10.32
C PRO A 170 -25.88 -21.77 -8.93
N ASN A 171 -24.80 -22.55 -8.71
CA ASN A 171 -24.53 -23.21 -7.43
C ASN A 171 -23.46 -22.48 -6.60
N ALA A 172 -22.88 -21.40 -7.11
CA ALA A 172 -22.00 -20.57 -6.30
C ALA A 172 -22.85 -19.98 -5.18
N ALA A 173 -22.47 -20.27 -3.93
CA ALA A 173 -23.16 -19.76 -2.77
C ALA A 173 -23.27 -18.22 -2.87
N GLN A 174 -24.46 -17.71 -3.05
CA GLN A 174 -24.75 -16.27 -3.06
C GLN A 174 -24.39 -15.60 -1.73
N ASP A 175 -24.11 -16.41 -0.71
CA ASP A 175 -23.82 -16.00 0.66
C ASP A 175 -22.37 -15.60 0.90
N VAL A 176 -21.48 -15.67 -0.10
CA VAL A 176 -20.06 -15.30 0.05
C VAL A 176 -19.85 -13.79 -0.05
N TYR A 177 -20.84 -13.07 -0.59
CA TYR A 177 -20.82 -11.61 -0.72
C TYR A 177 -22.19 -11.06 -0.33
N PRO A 178 -22.38 -10.61 0.92
CA PRO A 178 -23.57 -9.90 1.32
C PRO A 178 -23.74 -8.58 0.56
#